data_0c90671cd97f9475e86c9fecc1f0fb13
#
_entry.id   0c90671cd97f9475e86c9fecc1f0fb13
#
_cell.length_a   1.000
_cell.length_b   1.000
_cell.length_c   1.000
_cell.angle_alpha   90.00
_cell.angle_beta   90.00
_cell.angle_gamma   90.00
#
_symmetry.space_group_name_H-M   'P 1'
#
loop_
_entity.id
_entity.type
_entity.pdbx_description
1 polymer ?
#
loop_
_entity_poly.entity_id
_entity_poly.type
_entity_poly.pdbx_seq_one_letter_code
_entity_poly.pdbx_strand_id
1 'polypeptide(L)'
;MKTKLSALILIAALLSQTIVSCGSTDGDSETTDSVTTSTSNETTAETTEETTETTAPAADVSVTELADAVKEALGDEYLPDFAIDAEALDATFGVKSEWVEEFYGEMPMISFNPDTFLAIKATEGNVENVEAALNSYRDYLINNSVQYPANVQKVNACQVYTNGDYVFFIMLAVIPDELLDATDEQVVYDYCIESNQKAIDAIDALLG
;
A
#
# COMPACT_ATOMS: atom_id res chain seq x y z
N MET A 1 -56.65 3.71 12.73
CA MET A 1 -56.39 3.77 14.17
C MET A 1 -54.83 3.77 14.27
N LYS A 2 -54.21 4.93 14.33
CA LYS A 2 -53.65 5.65 15.51
C LYS A 2 -52.98 4.68 16.48
N THR A 3 -51.64 4.71 16.55
CA THR A 3 -50.95 5.53 17.55
C THR A 3 -49.46 5.72 17.23
N LYS A 4 -49.03 6.95 17.30
CA LYS A 4 -47.66 7.46 17.35
C LYS A 4 -47.07 7.15 18.73
N LEU A 5 -45.80 6.81 18.82
CA LEU A 5 -45.08 7.15 20.05
C LEU A 5 -43.66 7.61 19.70
N SER A 6 -43.48 8.88 19.91
CA SER A 6 -42.19 9.59 19.99
C SER A 6 -41.51 9.26 21.29
N ALA A 7 -40.21 9.02 21.27
CA ALA A 7 -39.37 9.17 22.44
C ALA A 7 -38.07 9.89 22.08
N LEU A 8 -38.02 11.07 22.50
CA LEU A 8 -36.96 12.04 22.67
C LEU A 8 -36.16 11.67 23.91
N ILE A 9 -34.89 11.84 23.99
CA ILE A 9 -34.01 11.97 25.17
C ILE A 9 -32.56 11.84 24.67
N LEU A 10 -31.60 12.56 25.01
CA LEU A 10 -31.23 13.79 25.74
C LEU A 10 -29.70 13.89 25.59
N ILE A 11 -29.28 15.07 25.36
CA ILE A 11 -27.91 15.57 25.31
C ILE A 11 -27.28 15.46 26.70
N ALA A 12 -26.04 15.00 26.80
CA ALA A 12 -25.18 15.29 27.94
C ALA A 12 -23.77 15.66 27.45
N ALA A 13 -23.51 16.93 27.51
CA ALA A 13 -22.18 17.53 27.43
C ALA A 13 -21.56 17.57 28.83
N LEU A 14 -20.28 17.27 28.96
CA LEU A 14 -19.43 17.63 30.10
C LEU A 14 -17.98 17.65 29.61
N LEU A 15 -17.46 18.84 29.39
CA LEU A 15 -16.55 19.67 30.20
C LEU A 15 -15.15 19.12 30.42
N SER A 16 -14.28 19.76 29.68
CA SER A 16 -12.88 20.20 29.90
C SER A 16 -12.28 20.05 31.30
N GLN A 17 -11.02 19.57 31.36
CA GLN A 17 -10.04 20.07 32.33
C GLN A 17 -8.64 20.15 31.73
N THR A 18 -8.16 21.38 31.61
CA THR A 18 -6.80 21.80 31.40
C THR A 18 -6.01 21.68 32.72
N ILE A 19 -4.82 21.08 32.69
CA ILE A 19 -3.84 21.30 33.75
C ILE A 19 -2.55 21.81 33.10
N VAL A 20 -2.30 23.10 33.33
CA VAL A 20 -1.03 23.77 33.17
C VAL A 20 -0.22 23.53 34.46
N SER A 21 1.03 23.08 34.34
CA SER A 21 2.00 23.21 35.42
C SER A 21 3.33 23.67 34.85
N CYS A 22 3.63 24.95 35.10
CA CYS A 22 4.95 25.54 35.04
C CYS A 22 5.78 25.11 36.25
N GLY A 23 7.06 24.88 36.05
CA GLY A 23 8.04 24.76 37.11
C GLY A 23 9.44 24.99 36.57
N SER A 24 9.88 26.24 36.62
CA SER A 24 11.28 26.66 36.45
C SER A 24 12.03 26.38 37.75
N THR A 25 13.29 25.98 37.67
CA THR A 25 14.35 26.47 38.59
C THR A 25 15.72 26.30 37.99
N ASP A 26 16.47 27.39 38.06
CA ASP A 26 17.84 27.66 37.72
C ASP A 26 18.87 26.92 38.59
N GLY A 27 20.15 26.93 38.13
CA GLY A 27 21.33 26.60 38.92
C GLY A 27 22.46 26.15 38.02
N ASP A 28 23.18 26.93 37.47
CA ASP A 28 24.43 27.73 37.56
C ASP A 28 25.72 26.93 37.93
N SER A 29 26.78 27.29 37.14
CA SER A 29 28.23 27.27 37.45
C SER A 29 28.97 25.92 37.41
N GLU A 30 30.17 25.79 36.96
CA GLU A 30 31.31 26.55 36.46
C GLU A 30 32.33 25.60 35.83
N THR A 31 33.00 26.03 34.77
CA THR A 31 34.40 26.19 34.43
C THR A 31 35.47 25.23 35.04
N THR A 32 36.29 24.63 34.19
CA THR A 32 37.77 24.68 34.09
C THR A 32 38.26 23.75 32.99
N ASP A 33 38.76 24.23 31.88
CA ASP A 33 40.15 24.57 31.48
C ASP A 33 41.17 23.40 31.63
N SER A 34 41.77 23.06 30.54
CA SER A 34 43.20 22.93 30.24
C SER A 34 43.60 21.79 29.31
N VAL A 35 44.03 22.19 28.12
CA VAL A 35 45.39 22.13 27.54
C VAL A 35 45.90 20.79 26.97
N THR A 36 46.02 20.83 25.63
CA THR A 36 47.17 20.47 24.77
C THR A 36 47.80 19.08 24.91
N THR A 37 47.85 18.34 23.83
CA THR A 37 49.09 18.08 23.08
C THR A 37 48.85 17.32 21.79
N SER A 38 49.36 17.86 20.71
CA SER A 38 49.55 17.29 19.39
C SER A 38 50.33 15.99 19.43
N THR A 39 49.94 15.04 18.58
CA THR A 39 50.93 14.24 17.85
C THR A 39 50.31 13.77 16.51
N SER A 40 50.95 14.22 15.48
CA SER A 40 50.88 13.80 14.10
C SER A 40 51.17 12.31 13.97
N ASN A 41 50.41 11.60 13.19
CA ASN A 41 50.97 10.57 12.30
C ASN A 41 50.10 10.41 11.06
N GLU A 42 50.72 10.66 9.95
CA GLU A 42 50.36 10.24 8.59
C GLU A 42 50.10 8.75 8.54
N THR A 43 49.14 8.32 7.76
CA THR A 43 49.41 7.41 6.64
C THR A 43 48.09 6.87 6.05
N THR A 44 48.02 6.98 4.75
CA THR A 44 47.36 6.16 3.77
C THR A 44 45.88 6.43 3.57
N ALA A 45 45.65 7.23 2.51
CA ALA A 45 44.41 7.25 1.74
C ALA A 45 44.16 5.87 1.11
N GLU A 46 43.16 5.18 1.58
CA GLU A 46 42.54 4.10 0.86
C GLU A 46 41.34 4.68 0.16
N THR A 47 41.50 4.88 -1.17
CA THR A 47 40.46 5.28 -2.07
C THR A 47 39.48 4.11 -2.15
N THR A 48 38.39 4.20 -1.40
CA THR A 48 37.20 3.39 -1.66
C THR A 48 36.55 4.01 -2.88
N GLU A 49 36.68 3.37 -4.02
CA GLU A 49 35.86 3.63 -5.20
C GLU A 49 34.40 3.33 -4.80
N GLU A 50 33.66 4.40 -4.59
CA GLU A 50 32.21 4.35 -4.51
C GLU A 50 31.73 3.98 -5.91
N THR A 51 31.43 2.70 -6.10
CA THR A 51 30.73 2.21 -7.29
C THR A 51 29.32 2.78 -7.23
N THR A 52 29.16 3.93 -7.85
CA THR A 52 27.83 4.43 -8.19
C THR A 52 27.28 3.46 -9.22
N GLU A 53 26.45 2.52 -8.79
CA GLU A 53 25.58 1.80 -9.71
C GLU A 53 24.71 2.86 -10.38
N THR A 54 25.06 3.19 -11.59
CA THR A 54 24.19 3.93 -12.50
C THR A 54 23.09 2.95 -12.88
N THR A 55 22.00 2.97 -12.13
CA THR A 55 20.75 2.35 -12.56
C THR A 55 20.40 2.98 -13.91
N ALA A 56 20.39 2.18 -14.97
CA ALA A 56 19.87 2.61 -16.26
C ALA A 56 18.46 3.18 -16.02
N PRO A 57 18.06 4.26 -16.75
CA PRO A 57 16.69 4.74 -16.61
C PRO A 57 15.76 3.56 -16.90
N ALA A 58 14.85 3.28 -15.95
CA ALA A 58 13.81 2.27 -16.14
C ALA A 58 13.10 2.59 -17.47
N ALA A 59 12.87 1.57 -18.28
CA ALA A 59 12.13 1.73 -19.52
C ALA A 59 10.79 2.41 -19.18
N ASP A 60 10.41 3.43 -19.93
CA ASP A 60 9.11 4.10 -19.80
C ASP A 60 8.03 3.15 -20.32
N VAL A 61 7.59 2.22 -19.47
CA VAL A 61 6.60 1.20 -19.78
C VAL A 61 5.23 1.75 -19.41
N SER A 62 4.26 1.70 -20.32
CA SER A 62 2.90 2.15 -20.01
C SER A 62 2.21 1.21 -19.01
N VAL A 63 1.32 1.74 -18.19
CA VAL A 63 0.54 0.91 -17.25
C VAL A 63 -0.34 -0.12 -17.97
N THR A 64 -0.69 0.15 -19.23
CA THR A 64 -1.43 -0.80 -20.07
C THR A 64 -0.56 -1.99 -20.47
N GLU A 65 0.70 -1.77 -20.84
CA GLU A 65 1.64 -2.87 -21.14
C GLU A 65 1.90 -3.73 -19.91
N LEU A 66 2.02 -3.12 -18.73
CA LEU A 66 2.14 -3.84 -17.46
C LEU A 66 0.89 -4.69 -17.17
N ALA A 67 -0.30 -4.13 -17.39
CA ALA A 67 -1.56 -4.86 -17.23
C ALA A 67 -1.68 -6.03 -18.21
N ASP A 68 -1.28 -5.83 -19.46
CA ASP A 68 -1.31 -6.89 -20.48
C ASP A 68 -0.35 -8.04 -20.12
N ALA A 69 0.84 -7.73 -19.58
CA ALA A 69 1.76 -8.75 -19.10
C ALA A 69 1.20 -9.55 -17.93
N VAL A 70 0.53 -8.90 -16.98
CA VAL A 70 -0.15 -9.57 -15.86
C VAL A 70 -1.28 -10.46 -16.37
N LYS A 71 -2.08 -10.00 -17.33
CA LYS A 71 -3.14 -10.78 -17.97
C LYS A 71 -2.60 -12.00 -18.70
N GLU A 72 -1.48 -11.84 -19.41
CA GLU A 72 -0.82 -12.95 -20.10
C GLU A 72 -0.28 -13.99 -19.10
N ALA A 73 0.33 -13.55 -18.01
CA ALA A 73 0.90 -14.42 -16.99
C ALA A 73 -0.16 -15.23 -16.23
N LEU A 74 -1.32 -14.65 -15.98
CA LEU A 74 -2.43 -15.28 -15.24
C LEU A 74 -3.39 -16.04 -16.18
N GLY A 75 -3.50 -15.63 -17.44
CA GLY A 75 -4.41 -16.27 -18.41
C GLY A 75 -5.85 -16.31 -17.90
N ASP A 76 -6.43 -17.52 -17.86
CA ASP A 76 -7.82 -17.73 -17.40
C ASP A 76 -8.02 -17.45 -15.88
N GLU A 77 -6.94 -17.28 -15.12
CA GLU A 77 -6.99 -16.91 -13.69
C GLU A 77 -7.15 -15.39 -13.49
N TYR A 78 -7.06 -14.56 -14.53
CA TYR A 78 -7.33 -13.13 -14.45
C TYR A 78 -8.83 -12.87 -14.67
N LEU A 79 -9.56 -12.55 -13.60
CA LEU A 79 -11.02 -12.37 -13.63
C LEU A 79 -11.53 -10.91 -13.70
N PRO A 80 -10.73 -9.88 -13.33
CA PRO A 80 -11.20 -8.50 -13.48
C PRO A 80 -11.53 -8.16 -14.93
N ASP A 81 -12.71 -7.56 -15.17
CA ASP A 81 -13.24 -7.29 -16.53
C ASP A 81 -13.94 -5.94 -16.63
N PHE A 82 -14.05 -5.20 -15.53
CA PHE A 82 -14.71 -3.91 -15.47
C PHE A 82 -13.69 -2.82 -15.08
N ALA A 83 -13.54 -1.83 -15.96
CA ALA A 83 -12.56 -0.77 -15.76
C ALA A 83 -12.88 0.12 -14.56
N ILE A 84 -11.86 0.43 -13.78
CA ILE A 84 -11.86 1.45 -12.72
C ILE A 84 -11.69 2.80 -13.40
N ASP A 85 -12.63 3.73 -13.18
CA ASP A 85 -12.52 5.09 -13.69
C ASP A 85 -11.86 6.04 -12.67
N ALA A 86 -11.60 7.28 -13.10
CA ALA A 86 -10.93 8.27 -12.26
C ALA A 86 -11.76 8.67 -11.01
N GLU A 87 -13.10 8.58 -11.07
CA GLU A 87 -13.97 8.86 -9.93
C GLU A 87 -13.85 7.73 -8.89
N ALA A 88 -13.87 6.48 -9.33
CA ALA A 88 -13.67 5.32 -8.48
C ALA A 88 -12.25 5.27 -7.90
N LEU A 89 -11.23 5.72 -8.64
CA LEU A 89 -9.86 5.79 -8.17
C LEU A 89 -9.73 6.70 -6.94
N ASP A 90 -10.32 7.88 -6.95
CA ASP A 90 -10.35 8.78 -5.77
C ASP A 90 -11.32 8.29 -4.69
N ALA A 91 -12.57 7.99 -5.05
CA ALA A 91 -13.61 7.70 -4.07
C ALA A 91 -13.40 6.37 -3.33
N THR A 92 -12.85 5.35 -4.00
CA THR A 92 -12.67 4.00 -3.44
C THR A 92 -11.26 3.80 -2.90
N PHE A 93 -10.24 4.16 -3.69
CA PHE A 93 -8.85 3.88 -3.36
C PHE A 93 -8.16 5.07 -2.67
N GLY A 94 -8.79 6.24 -2.64
CA GLY A 94 -8.24 7.46 -2.01
C GLY A 94 -7.08 8.08 -2.78
N VAL A 95 -6.83 7.64 -4.01
CA VAL A 95 -5.75 8.15 -4.85
C VAL A 95 -6.21 9.41 -5.57
N LYS A 96 -5.51 10.52 -5.35
CA LYS A 96 -5.85 11.82 -5.94
C LYS A 96 -5.34 11.95 -7.37
N SER A 97 -6.13 12.58 -8.22
CA SER A 97 -5.78 12.75 -9.65
C SER A 97 -4.47 13.50 -9.88
N GLU A 98 -4.11 14.45 -9.00
CA GLU A 98 -2.84 15.17 -9.06
C GLU A 98 -1.60 14.33 -8.75
N TRP A 99 -1.77 13.15 -8.17
CA TRP A 99 -0.67 12.21 -7.89
C TRP A 99 -0.40 11.23 -9.03
N VAL A 100 -1.25 11.23 -10.05
CA VAL A 100 -1.30 10.21 -11.10
C VAL A 100 -0.88 10.79 -12.44
N GLU A 101 0.12 10.20 -13.06
CA GLU A 101 0.50 10.46 -14.46
C GLU A 101 -0.35 9.59 -15.40
N GLU A 102 -0.40 8.29 -15.11
CA GLU A 102 -1.16 7.29 -15.85
C GLU A 102 -1.70 6.24 -14.89
N PHE A 103 -2.85 5.67 -15.17
CA PHE A 103 -3.33 4.51 -14.43
C PHE A 103 -4.12 3.55 -15.33
N TYR A 104 -4.10 2.30 -14.92
CA TYR A 104 -4.94 1.23 -15.44
C TYR A 104 -5.50 0.43 -14.26
N GLY A 105 -6.79 0.14 -14.27
CA GLY A 105 -7.38 -0.66 -13.21
C GLY A 105 -8.62 -1.39 -13.65
N GLU A 106 -8.79 -2.61 -13.14
CA GLU A 106 -9.95 -3.45 -13.37
C GLU A 106 -10.37 -4.18 -12.09
N MET A 107 -11.68 -4.42 -11.98
CA MET A 107 -12.31 -5.26 -10.98
C MET A 107 -13.44 -6.05 -11.63
N PRO A 108 -13.96 -7.15 -11.06
CA PRO A 108 -15.11 -7.83 -11.60
C PRO A 108 -16.40 -7.02 -11.40
N MET A 109 -17.32 -7.07 -12.36
CA MET A 109 -18.67 -6.50 -12.18
C MET A 109 -19.46 -7.15 -11.06
N ILE A 110 -19.07 -8.34 -10.62
CA ILE A 110 -19.79 -9.14 -9.63
C ILE A 110 -19.25 -8.84 -8.24
N SER A 111 -20.07 -8.23 -7.39
CA SER A 111 -19.72 -7.85 -6.00
C SER A 111 -19.33 -9.04 -5.10
N PHE A 112 -19.51 -10.26 -5.55
CA PHE A 112 -19.12 -11.49 -4.86
C PHE A 112 -17.61 -11.76 -4.97
N ASN A 113 -16.96 -11.39 -6.09
CA ASN A 113 -15.54 -11.61 -6.30
C ASN A 113 -14.77 -10.30 -6.04
N PRO A 114 -13.80 -10.25 -5.09
CA PRO A 114 -13.07 -9.04 -4.77
C PRO A 114 -11.82 -8.82 -5.63
N ASP A 115 -11.55 -9.68 -6.64
CA ASP A 115 -10.35 -9.54 -7.47
C ASP A 115 -10.20 -8.12 -7.99
N THR A 116 -9.02 -7.56 -7.82
CA THR A 116 -8.73 -6.18 -8.23
C THR A 116 -7.28 -6.11 -8.68
N PHE A 117 -7.09 -5.51 -9.84
CA PHE A 117 -5.78 -5.11 -10.33
C PHE A 117 -5.78 -3.61 -10.61
N LEU A 118 -4.81 -2.90 -10.06
CA LEU A 118 -4.61 -1.48 -10.30
C LEU A 118 -3.12 -1.22 -10.47
N ALA A 119 -2.75 -0.57 -11.57
CA ALA A 119 -1.40 -0.09 -11.88
C ALA A 119 -1.45 1.42 -12.01
N ILE A 120 -0.60 2.12 -11.28
CA ILE A 120 -0.52 3.59 -11.27
C ILE A 120 0.91 4.00 -11.50
N LYS A 121 1.15 4.83 -12.53
CA LYS A 121 2.37 5.60 -12.66
C LYS A 121 2.18 6.92 -11.93
N ALA A 122 2.93 7.12 -10.87
CA ALA A 122 2.82 8.32 -10.04
C ALA A 122 3.55 9.50 -10.67
N THR A 123 3.01 10.70 -10.48
CA THR A 123 3.75 11.93 -10.79
C THR A 123 4.97 12.08 -9.86
N GLU A 124 5.99 12.80 -10.32
CA GLU A 124 7.23 13.02 -9.57
C GLU A 124 6.96 13.45 -8.11
N GLY A 125 7.54 12.73 -7.15
CA GLY A 125 7.39 13.00 -5.72
C GLY A 125 6.08 12.52 -5.08
N ASN A 126 5.21 11.79 -5.82
CA ASN A 126 3.93 11.32 -5.31
C ASN A 126 3.82 9.80 -5.13
N VAL A 127 4.88 9.04 -5.37
CA VAL A 127 4.90 7.57 -5.16
C VAL A 127 4.46 7.21 -3.75
N GLU A 128 5.04 7.83 -2.73
CA GLU A 128 4.71 7.58 -1.32
C GLU A 128 3.24 7.94 -0.99
N ASN A 129 2.67 8.97 -1.63
CA ASN A 129 1.28 9.35 -1.43
C ASN A 129 0.32 8.30 -2.01
N VAL A 130 0.62 7.80 -3.22
CA VAL A 130 -0.15 6.73 -3.87
C VAL A 130 -0.05 5.44 -3.05
N GLU A 131 1.16 5.04 -2.66
CA GLU A 131 1.40 3.85 -1.84
C GLU A 131 0.65 3.92 -0.51
N ALA A 132 0.70 5.06 0.19
CA ALA A 132 -0.02 5.27 1.44
C ALA A 132 -1.54 5.17 1.28
N ALA A 133 -2.10 5.71 0.19
CA ALA A 133 -3.53 5.61 -0.12
C ALA A 133 -3.94 4.15 -0.36
N LEU A 134 -3.20 3.42 -1.19
CA LEU A 134 -3.48 2.01 -1.47
C LEU A 134 -3.30 1.10 -0.24
N ASN A 135 -2.30 1.35 0.60
CA ASN A 135 -2.14 0.67 1.87
C ASN A 135 -3.32 0.95 2.83
N SER A 136 -3.82 2.19 2.87
CA SER A 136 -4.99 2.55 3.68
C SER A 136 -6.24 1.80 3.19
N TYR A 137 -6.42 1.67 1.88
CA TYR A 137 -7.50 0.88 1.29
C TYR A 137 -7.36 -0.61 1.62
N ARG A 138 -6.15 -1.18 1.50
CA ARG A 138 -5.85 -2.56 1.90
C ARG A 138 -6.22 -2.80 3.37
N ASP A 139 -5.78 -1.92 4.25
CA ASP A 139 -6.05 -2.04 5.68
C ASP A 139 -7.55 -1.94 6.00
N TYR A 140 -8.29 -1.10 5.27
CA TYR A 140 -9.74 -1.06 5.35
C TYR A 140 -10.37 -2.38 4.93
N LEU A 141 -9.95 -2.98 3.82
CA LEU A 141 -10.47 -4.27 3.35
C LEU A 141 -10.25 -5.38 4.38
N ILE A 142 -9.06 -5.46 4.97
CA ILE A 142 -8.67 -6.50 5.92
C ILE A 142 -9.40 -6.32 7.27
N ASN A 143 -9.50 -5.09 7.78
CA ASN A 143 -9.92 -4.86 9.16
C ASN A 143 -11.37 -4.37 9.31
N ASN A 144 -11.96 -3.79 8.27
CA ASN A 144 -13.23 -3.06 8.39
C ASN A 144 -14.30 -3.51 7.37
N SER A 145 -13.94 -4.25 6.32
CA SER A 145 -14.92 -4.73 5.36
C SER A 145 -15.51 -6.09 5.76
N VAL A 146 -16.74 -6.34 5.32
CA VAL A 146 -17.38 -7.65 5.50
C VAL A 146 -17.16 -8.47 4.25
N GLN A 147 -16.46 -9.59 4.39
CA GLN A 147 -16.13 -10.48 3.28
C GLN A 147 -16.93 -11.77 3.33
N TYR A 148 -17.20 -12.37 2.18
CA TYR A 148 -17.65 -13.76 2.13
C TYR A 148 -16.54 -14.68 2.66
N PRO A 149 -16.88 -15.77 3.38
CA PRO A 149 -15.87 -16.67 3.95
C PRO A 149 -14.82 -17.15 2.95
N ALA A 150 -15.21 -17.45 1.72
CA ALA A 150 -14.32 -17.89 0.65
C ALA A 150 -13.31 -16.80 0.20
N ASN A 151 -13.56 -15.53 0.50
CA ASN A 151 -12.73 -14.42 0.05
C ASN A 151 -11.80 -13.90 1.17
N VAL A 152 -11.96 -14.34 2.40
CA VAL A 152 -11.20 -13.80 3.55
C VAL A 152 -9.70 -13.92 3.32
N GLN A 153 -9.22 -15.09 2.90
CA GLN A 153 -7.80 -15.32 2.70
C GLN A 153 -7.25 -14.59 1.46
N LYS A 154 -8.07 -14.43 0.41
CA LYS A 154 -7.74 -13.61 -0.76
C LYS A 154 -7.54 -12.14 -0.37
N VAL A 155 -8.46 -11.58 0.41
CA VAL A 155 -8.36 -10.20 0.91
C VAL A 155 -7.15 -10.04 1.85
N ASN A 156 -6.90 -11.00 2.73
CA ASN A 156 -5.73 -10.98 3.60
C ASN A 156 -4.41 -11.04 2.82
N ALA A 157 -4.41 -11.69 1.66
CA ALA A 157 -3.25 -11.87 0.80
C ALA A 157 -3.04 -10.71 -0.20
N CYS A 158 -3.94 -9.70 -0.25
CA CYS A 158 -3.78 -8.59 -1.19
C CYS A 158 -2.51 -7.78 -0.90
N GLN A 159 -1.88 -7.28 -1.95
CA GLN A 159 -0.58 -6.63 -1.88
C GLN A 159 -0.63 -5.23 -2.50
N VAL A 160 0.10 -4.30 -1.87
CA VAL A 160 0.55 -3.06 -2.50
C VAL A 160 2.01 -3.25 -2.83
N TYR A 161 2.36 -3.12 -4.10
CA TYR A 161 3.71 -3.33 -4.63
C TYR A 161 4.19 -2.05 -5.32
N THR A 162 5.44 -1.67 -5.08
CA THR A 162 6.05 -0.46 -5.66
C THR A 162 7.34 -0.84 -6.37
N ASN A 163 7.49 -0.38 -7.61
CA ASN A 163 8.72 -0.50 -8.40
C ASN A 163 8.96 0.82 -9.17
N GLY A 164 10.02 1.56 -8.80
CA GLY A 164 10.30 2.89 -9.35
C GLY A 164 9.15 3.87 -9.12
N ASP A 165 8.63 4.44 -10.20
CA ASP A 165 7.51 5.39 -10.18
C ASP A 165 6.13 4.71 -10.25
N TYR A 166 6.10 3.37 -10.24
CA TYR A 166 4.87 2.60 -10.35
C TYR A 166 4.45 2.04 -9.01
N VAL A 167 3.14 2.13 -8.72
CA VAL A 167 2.51 1.55 -7.53
C VAL A 167 1.33 0.71 -7.97
N PHE A 168 1.26 -0.51 -7.44
CA PHE A 168 0.25 -1.49 -7.80
C PHE A 168 -0.58 -1.90 -6.59
N PHE A 169 -1.88 -2.16 -6.82
CA PHE A 169 -2.72 -2.90 -5.91
C PHE A 169 -3.09 -4.22 -6.58
N ILE A 170 -2.74 -5.34 -5.95
CA ILE A 170 -2.85 -6.68 -6.52
C ILE A 170 -3.64 -7.56 -5.56
N MET A 171 -4.80 -8.00 -6.00
CA MET A 171 -5.65 -8.95 -5.31
C MET A 171 -6.27 -9.89 -6.35
N LEU A 172 -5.51 -10.89 -6.76
CA LEU A 172 -5.81 -11.76 -7.89
C LEU A 172 -5.59 -13.22 -7.47
N ALA A 173 -6.68 -14.00 -7.36
CA ALA A 173 -6.57 -15.42 -7.14
C ALA A 173 -7.87 -16.16 -7.49
N VAL A 174 -7.81 -17.14 -8.36
CA VAL A 174 -8.89 -18.10 -8.56
C VAL A 174 -8.63 -19.30 -7.66
N ILE A 175 -9.31 -19.30 -6.49
CA ILE A 175 -9.14 -20.38 -5.51
C ILE A 175 -9.77 -21.65 -6.09
N PRO A 176 -9.01 -22.73 -6.29
CA PRO A 176 -9.55 -23.98 -6.83
C PRO A 176 -10.51 -24.68 -5.86
N ASP A 177 -11.45 -25.44 -6.38
CA ASP A 177 -12.51 -26.09 -5.60
C ASP A 177 -11.96 -26.93 -4.45
N GLU A 178 -10.81 -27.58 -4.64
CA GLU A 178 -10.15 -28.40 -3.62
C GLU A 178 -9.70 -27.60 -2.38
N LEU A 179 -9.49 -26.27 -2.55
CA LEU A 179 -9.08 -25.38 -1.47
C LEU A 179 -10.25 -24.63 -0.85
N LEU A 180 -11.45 -24.61 -1.47
CA LEU A 180 -12.61 -23.90 -0.91
C LEU A 180 -13.09 -24.54 0.41
N ASP A 181 -12.93 -25.87 0.55
CA ASP A 181 -13.29 -26.62 1.75
C ASP A 181 -12.07 -26.94 2.66
N ALA A 182 -10.93 -26.28 2.40
CA ALA A 182 -9.73 -26.50 3.21
C ALA A 182 -9.96 -26.07 4.66
N THR A 183 -9.63 -26.94 5.60
CA THR A 183 -9.70 -26.65 7.04
C THR A 183 -8.49 -25.83 7.52
N ASP A 184 -7.42 -25.80 6.76
CA ASP A 184 -6.23 -25.00 7.01
C ASP A 184 -6.27 -23.74 6.12
N GLU A 185 -6.65 -22.63 6.74
CA GLU A 185 -6.75 -21.34 6.07
C GLU A 185 -5.40 -20.83 5.56
N GLN A 186 -4.28 -21.28 6.15
CA GLN A 186 -2.94 -20.88 5.71
C GLN A 186 -2.63 -21.38 4.31
N VAL A 187 -3.08 -22.57 3.95
CA VAL A 187 -2.88 -23.12 2.59
C VAL A 187 -3.58 -22.27 1.54
N VAL A 188 -4.80 -21.77 1.85
CA VAL A 188 -5.55 -20.87 0.98
C VAL A 188 -4.86 -19.51 0.85
N TYR A 189 -4.39 -18.98 1.98
CA TYR A 189 -3.62 -17.73 2.01
C TYR A 189 -2.35 -17.82 1.15
N ASP A 190 -1.56 -18.88 1.35
CA ASP A 190 -0.30 -19.10 0.62
C ASP A 190 -0.55 -19.22 -0.89
N TYR A 191 -1.62 -19.93 -1.29
CA TYR A 191 -2.06 -19.98 -2.69
C TYR A 191 -2.37 -18.59 -3.27
N CYS A 192 -3.07 -17.75 -2.52
CA CYS A 192 -3.38 -16.39 -2.96
C CYS A 192 -2.12 -15.51 -3.06
N ILE A 193 -1.15 -15.68 -2.15
CA ILE A 193 0.16 -15.01 -2.23
C ILE A 193 0.91 -15.46 -3.49
N GLU A 194 0.95 -16.75 -3.78
CA GLU A 194 1.62 -17.28 -4.99
C GLU A 194 0.95 -16.75 -6.27
N SER A 195 -0.37 -16.62 -6.29
CA SER A 195 -1.09 -16.05 -7.43
C SER A 195 -0.75 -14.57 -7.64
N ASN A 196 -0.73 -13.76 -6.57
CA ASN A 196 -0.30 -12.36 -6.64
C ASN A 196 1.18 -12.25 -7.05
N GLN A 197 2.04 -13.17 -6.64
CA GLN A 197 3.45 -13.17 -7.00
C GLN A 197 3.66 -13.37 -8.51
N LYS A 198 2.83 -14.19 -9.18
CA LYS A 198 2.89 -14.32 -10.66
C LYS A 198 2.67 -12.96 -11.36
N ALA A 199 1.77 -12.13 -10.81
CA ALA A 199 1.54 -10.78 -11.34
C ALA A 199 2.76 -9.87 -11.10
N ILE A 200 3.36 -9.93 -9.91
CA ILE A 200 4.57 -9.16 -9.58
C ILE A 200 5.74 -9.57 -10.47
N ASP A 201 5.95 -10.88 -10.65
CA ASP A 201 7.02 -11.40 -11.50
C ASP A 201 6.88 -10.92 -12.97
N ALA A 202 5.63 -10.84 -13.47
CA ALA A 202 5.36 -10.32 -14.80
C ALA A 202 5.64 -8.80 -14.92
N ILE A 203 5.33 -8.02 -13.87
CA ILE A 203 5.65 -6.60 -13.77
C ILE A 203 7.17 -6.40 -13.77
N ASP A 204 7.88 -7.12 -12.92
CA ASP A 204 9.34 -7.01 -12.78
C ASP A 204 10.08 -7.42 -14.05
N ALA A 205 9.52 -8.36 -14.82
CA ALA A 205 10.10 -8.75 -16.10
C ALA A 205 10.13 -7.60 -17.13
N LEU A 206 9.25 -6.61 -16.97
CA LEU A 206 9.21 -5.42 -17.85
C LEU A 206 9.94 -4.22 -17.26
N LEU A 207 9.89 -4.05 -15.94
CA LEU A 207 10.48 -2.88 -15.28
C LEU A 207 11.97 -3.09 -14.92
N GLY A 208 12.40 -4.33 -14.73
CA GLY A 208 13.79 -4.72 -14.43
C GLY A 208 14.09 -4.84 -12.96
#